data_ec42e6e9e02ec34d139deaef8307c0eb
#
_entry.id   ec42e6e9e02ec34d139deaef8307c0eb
#
_cell.length_a   1.000
_cell.length_b   1.000
_cell.length_c   1.000
_cell.angle_alpha   90.00
_cell.angle_beta   90.00
_cell.angle_gamma   90.00
#
_symmetry.space_group_name_H-M   'P 1'
#
loop_
_entity.id
_entity.type
_entity.pdbx_description
1 polymer ?
#
loop_
_entity_poly.entity_id
_entity_poly.type
_entity_poly.pdbx_seq_one_letter_code
_entity_poly.pdbx_strand_id
1 'polypeptide(L)'
;MQIVWIGTSICLGFIILMLDDRFYDTFAYAIYALLLLLLFATIFNPHEIKGSRSWLVLGPLRLQPAEFAKFATALAISKLMSTYGFDLSKWKHFASACAIIVLPMIFIVGQKETGSALVYFAFFLMLYREGMSGSFLFTGVAMIIYFIIGIRYAEPTIWDIPTSVGHFSVLLMVQVFTSALVWVYCKDSNTAKTIFGYCVGITIGSLLFAEYVIPFDIVWVQLILCAAMVGYLLYCVLEQRIRQYFFIMLFALGSITFFYSADYVLNHVMQPHQRVRINVLLGLEQDLAGAGYNVHQSEIAIGSGGLEGKGFLNGTQTKLKFVPEQDTDFIFCTVGEEEGFVGSAGVLLLFLALILRLIHVAERQPYKFGRVYGYCVLSIFLFHVFVNVGMVLGLTPVIGIPLPFFSYGGSSLWGFTFLLFIFLRIDAGRNLVRT
;
A
#
# COMPACT_ATOMS: atom_id res chain seq x y z
N MET A 1 27.01 14.26 -8.19
CA MET A 1 26.44 14.03 -6.83
C MET A 1 26.02 12.56 -6.61
N GLN A 2 25.34 11.87 -7.58
CA GLN A 2 24.88 10.47 -7.39
C GLN A 2 26.03 9.48 -7.12
N ILE A 3 27.16 9.60 -7.81
CA ILE A 3 28.35 8.75 -7.59
C ILE A 3 28.85 8.83 -6.14
N VAL A 4 28.80 10.02 -5.54
CA VAL A 4 29.18 10.21 -4.12
C VAL A 4 28.21 9.46 -3.20
N TRP A 5 26.90 9.54 -3.49
CA TRP A 5 25.90 8.81 -2.71
C TRP A 5 26.05 7.29 -2.83
N ILE A 6 26.37 6.80 -4.03
CA ILE A 6 26.66 5.37 -4.26
C ILE A 6 27.89 4.95 -3.45
N GLY A 7 28.99 5.72 -3.54
CA GLY A 7 30.20 5.42 -2.78
C GLY A 7 29.98 5.41 -1.27
N THR A 8 29.28 6.43 -0.74
CA THR A 8 28.95 6.48 0.69
C THR A 8 28.00 5.37 1.13
N SER A 9 27.05 4.94 0.27
CA SER A 9 26.13 3.82 0.55
C SER A 9 26.88 2.49 0.61
N ILE A 10 27.84 2.27 -0.28
CA ILE A 10 28.70 1.07 -0.26
C ILE A 10 29.53 1.05 1.03
N CYS A 11 30.19 2.16 1.39
CA CYS A 11 30.92 2.28 2.65
C CYS A 11 30.03 2.01 3.87
N LEU A 12 28.81 2.59 3.88
CA LEU A 12 27.82 2.35 4.92
C LEU A 12 27.44 0.86 5.01
N GLY A 13 27.21 0.22 3.87
CA GLY A 13 26.94 -1.22 3.79
C GLY A 13 28.05 -2.07 4.42
N PHE A 14 29.32 -1.75 4.14
CA PHE A 14 30.46 -2.42 4.77
C PHE A 14 30.50 -2.20 6.29
N ILE A 15 30.23 -0.98 6.77
CA ILE A 15 30.16 -0.69 8.22
C ILE A 15 29.06 -1.52 8.88
N ILE A 16 27.88 -1.61 8.26
CA ILE A 16 26.75 -2.40 8.76
C ILE A 16 27.12 -3.89 8.86
N LEU A 17 27.85 -4.43 7.88
CA LEU A 17 28.28 -5.83 7.89
C LEU A 17 29.36 -6.13 8.94
N MET A 18 30.13 -5.12 9.37
CA MET A 18 31.15 -5.28 10.43
C MET A 18 30.56 -5.32 11.84
N LEU A 19 29.37 -4.74 12.05
CA LEU A 19 28.68 -4.79 13.34
C LEU A 19 28.18 -6.20 13.64
N ASP A 20 28.10 -6.56 14.92
CA ASP A 20 27.53 -7.85 15.34
C ASP A 20 26.02 -7.89 15.04
N ASP A 21 25.50 -9.06 14.63
CA ASP A 21 24.07 -9.26 14.41
C ASP A 21 23.25 -9.06 15.71
N ARG A 22 23.83 -9.37 16.88
CA ARG A 22 23.24 -9.14 18.20
C ARG A 22 23.02 -7.66 18.50
N PHE A 23 23.82 -6.77 17.90
CA PHE A 23 23.64 -5.34 18.06
C PHE A 23 22.25 -4.90 17.61
N TYR A 24 21.81 -5.35 16.43
CA TYR A 24 20.52 -4.97 15.87
C TYR A 24 19.34 -5.50 16.70
N ASP A 25 19.46 -6.71 17.22
CA ASP A 25 18.43 -7.29 18.12
C ASP A 25 18.39 -6.53 19.45
N THR A 26 19.54 -6.25 20.07
CA THR A 26 19.62 -5.60 21.38
C THR A 26 19.11 -4.17 21.36
N PHE A 27 19.54 -3.39 20.35
CA PHE A 27 19.25 -1.96 20.26
C PHE A 27 18.03 -1.62 19.39
N ALA A 28 17.24 -2.62 18.95
CA ALA A 28 16.08 -2.42 18.07
C ALA A 28 15.12 -1.33 18.57
N TYR A 29 14.71 -1.38 19.84
CA TYR A 29 13.82 -0.38 20.40
C TYR A 29 14.48 0.98 20.63
N ALA A 30 15.77 1.01 20.94
CA ALA A 30 16.51 2.27 21.10
C ALA A 30 16.65 3.01 19.76
N ILE A 31 16.98 2.28 18.69
CA ILE A 31 17.04 2.83 17.33
C ILE A 31 15.66 3.33 16.90
N TYR A 32 14.60 2.56 17.18
CA TYR A 32 13.24 2.96 16.87
C TYR A 32 12.82 4.22 17.61
N ALA A 33 13.08 4.31 18.93
CA ALA A 33 12.77 5.48 19.73
C ALA A 33 13.53 6.73 19.26
N LEU A 34 14.82 6.57 18.91
CA LEU A 34 15.64 7.67 18.39
C LEU A 34 15.06 8.23 17.09
N LEU A 35 14.67 7.34 16.15
CA LEU A 35 14.10 7.77 14.87
C LEU A 35 12.68 8.32 15.00
N LEU A 36 11.89 7.85 15.97
CA LEU A 36 10.61 8.48 16.32
C LEU A 36 10.81 9.91 16.85
N LEU A 37 11.81 10.13 17.70
CA LEU A 37 12.15 11.48 18.19
C LEU A 37 12.58 12.39 17.02
N LEU A 38 13.37 11.88 16.07
CA LEU A 38 13.76 12.63 14.89
C LEU A 38 12.55 12.95 13.99
N LEU A 39 11.63 11.99 13.79
CA LEU A 39 10.39 12.24 13.08
C LEU A 39 9.51 13.29 13.78
N PHE A 40 9.40 13.22 15.09
CA PHE A 40 8.65 14.20 15.86
C PHE A 40 9.29 15.59 15.76
N ALA A 41 10.62 15.69 15.88
CA ALA A 41 11.35 16.95 15.77
C ALA A 41 11.17 17.62 14.40
N THR A 42 11.09 16.87 13.33
CA THR A 42 10.90 17.43 11.97
C THR A 42 9.51 18.03 11.74
N ILE A 43 8.49 17.68 12.52
CA ILE A 43 7.17 18.32 12.44
C ILE A 43 7.26 19.83 12.72
N PHE A 44 8.17 20.21 13.61
CA PHE A 44 8.39 21.60 14.04
C PHE A 44 9.44 22.32 13.18
N ASN A 45 9.95 21.69 12.12
CA ASN A 45 10.93 22.33 11.24
C ASN A 45 10.31 23.51 10.51
N PRO A 46 10.91 24.73 10.58
CA PRO A 46 10.42 25.92 9.89
C PRO A 46 10.60 25.84 8.36
N HIS A 47 11.50 24.99 7.87
CA HIS A 47 11.80 24.87 6.44
C HIS A 47 10.85 23.88 5.75
N GLU A 48 9.94 24.37 4.94
CA GLU A 48 9.14 23.54 4.04
C GLU A 48 9.87 23.36 2.69
N ILE A 49 10.07 22.12 2.27
CA ILE A 49 10.64 21.78 0.96
C ILE A 49 9.57 21.03 0.17
N LYS A 50 9.18 21.56 -0.98
CA LYS A 50 8.08 21.02 -1.82
C LYS A 50 6.77 20.79 -1.06
N GLY A 51 6.45 21.67 -0.11
CA GLY A 51 5.22 21.59 0.69
C GLY A 51 5.24 20.58 1.85
N SER A 52 6.36 19.89 2.11
CA SER A 52 6.52 18.98 3.25
C SER A 52 7.58 19.46 4.23
N ARG A 53 7.42 19.10 5.52
CA ARG A 53 8.37 19.41 6.61
C ARG A 53 9.21 18.20 6.98
N SER A 54 9.49 17.32 6.03
CA SER A 54 10.11 16.01 6.26
C SER A 54 11.64 16.01 6.17
N TRP A 55 12.27 17.15 5.86
CA TRP A 55 13.70 17.24 5.60
C TRP A 55 14.49 17.87 6.74
N LEU A 56 15.51 17.18 7.22
CA LEU A 56 16.54 17.75 8.05
C LEU A 56 17.65 18.32 7.17
N VAL A 57 17.85 19.63 7.23
CA VAL A 57 18.91 20.33 6.49
C VAL A 57 20.10 20.52 7.41
N LEU A 58 21.19 19.78 7.14
CA LEU A 58 22.46 19.86 7.87
C LEU A 58 23.54 20.40 6.92
N GLY A 59 23.53 21.71 6.70
CA GLY A 59 24.41 22.34 5.72
C GLY A 59 24.10 21.88 4.29
N PRO A 60 25.06 21.26 3.55
CA PRO A 60 24.82 20.75 2.20
C PRO A 60 24.05 19.43 2.18
N LEU A 61 23.92 18.74 3.33
CA LEU A 61 23.25 17.45 3.44
C LEU A 61 21.78 17.65 3.76
N ARG A 62 20.93 16.98 3.01
CA ARG A 62 19.49 16.90 3.26
C ARG A 62 19.14 15.46 3.57
N LEU A 63 18.68 15.20 4.78
CA LEU A 63 18.28 13.88 5.24
C LEU A 63 16.77 13.85 5.47
N GLN A 64 16.14 12.79 5.05
CA GLN A 64 14.71 12.53 5.27
C GLN A 64 14.54 11.42 6.31
N PRO A 65 14.22 11.72 7.57
CA PRO A 65 14.11 10.72 8.63
C PRO A 65 13.08 9.62 8.34
N ALA A 66 12.06 9.90 7.55
CA ALA A 66 11.06 8.90 7.13
C ALA A 66 11.68 7.70 6.39
N GLU A 67 12.76 7.94 5.61
CA GLU A 67 13.48 6.87 4.91
C GLU A 67 14.16 5.90 5.89
N PHE A 68 14.71 6.45 6.98
CA PHE A 68 15.38 5.66 8.02
C PHE A 68 14.38 5.03 9.00
N ALA A 69 13.26 5.66 9.25
CA ALA A 69 12.23 5.12 10.14
C ALA A 69 11.68 3.76 9.67
N LYS A 70 11.71 3.47 8.35
CA LYS A 70 11.29 2.17 7.79
C LYS A 70 12.10 1.01 8.35
N PHE A 71 13.44 1.09 8.33
CA PHE A 71 14.27 0.00 8.87
C PHE A 71 14.19 -0.10 10.39
N ALA A 72 14.04 1.03 11.10
CA ALA A 72 13.88 1.02 12.55
C ALA A 72 12.55 0.37 12.98
N THR A 73 11.47 0.67 12.25
CA THR A 73 10.17 0.01 12.45
C THR A 73 10.28 -1.49 12.17
N ALA A 74 11.00 -1.88 11.10
CA ALA A 74 11.26 -3.29 10.79
C ALA A 74 12.04 -4.00 11.93
N LEU A 75 13.04 -3.35 12.53
CA LEU A 75 13.77 -3.88 13.70
C LEU A 75 12.85 -4.01 14.92
N ALA A 76 12.11 -2.96 15.26
CA ALA A 76 11.25 -2.94 16.44
C ALA A 76 10.14 -3.98 16.38
N ILE A 77 9.49 -4.14 15.22
CA ILE A 77 8.45 -5.16 15.05
C ILE A 77 9.02 -6.57 15.07
N SER A 78 10.23 -6.78 14.49
CA SER A 78 10.92 -8.05 14.51
C SER A 78 11.28 -8.45 15.95
N LYS A 79 11.74 -7.51 16.76
CA LYS A 79 12.02 -7.69 18.19
C LYS A 79 10.75 -8.03 18.96
N LEU A 80 9.66 -7.27 18.75
CA LEU A 80 8.37 -7.54 19.39
C LEU A 80 7.88 -8.95 19.08
N MET A 81 7.89 -9.33 17.81
CA MET A 81 7.35 -10.63 17.36
C MET A 81 8.25 -11.81 17.74
N SER A 82 9.54 -11.58 18.00
CA SER A 82 10.47 -12.61 18.49
C SER A 82 10.34 -12.90 19.98
N THR A 83 9.57 -12.09 20.73
CA THR A 83 9.34 -12.31 22.16
C THR A 83 8.61 -13.62 22.39
N TYR A 84 9.03 -14.36 23.43
CA TYR A 84 8.42 -15.63 23.80
C TYR A 84 6.91 -15.49 24.05
N GLY A 85 6.12 -16.40 23.48
CA GLY A 85 4.66 -16.40 23.63
C GLY A 85 3.91 -15.36 22.82
N PHE A 86 4.61 -14.61 21.94
CA PHE A 86 3.95 -13.65 21.03
C PHE A 86 3.15 -14.39 19.95
N ASP A 87 1.86 -14.05 19.86
CA ASP A 87 0.89 -14.67 18.94
C ASP A 87 -0.06 -13.59 18.40
N LEU A 88 -0.06 -13.38 17.08
CA LEU A 88 -0.90 -12.39 16.39
C LEU A 88 -2.40 -12.68 16.50
N SER A 89 -2.80 -13.92 16.84
CA SER A 89 -4.21 -14.25 17.06
C SER A 89 -4.77 -13.55 18.31
N LYS A 90 -3.91 -13.14 19.25
CA LYS A 90 -4.32 -12.41 20.46
C LYS A 90 -4.42 -10.92 20.16
N TRP A 91 -5.60 -10.33 20.42
CA TRP A 91 -5.87 -8.92 20.14
C TRP A 91 -4.83 -7.95 20.73
N LYS A 92 -4.34 -8.20 21.95
CA LYS A 92 -3.32 -7.35 22.58
C LYS A 92 -2.00 -7.35 21.82
N HIS A 93 -1.57 -8.51 21.34
CA HIS A 93 -0.33 -8.65 20.57
C HIS A 93 -0.48 -8.04 19.16
N PHE A 94 -1.63 -8.26 18.52
CA PHE A 94 -1.95 -7.63 17.24
C PHE A 94 -1.97 -6.10 17.37
N ALA A 95 -2.67 -5.56 18.38
CA ALA A 95 -2.72 -4.12 18.62
C ALA A 95 -1.34 -3.52 18.91
N SER A 96 -0.45 -4.22 19.65
CA SER A 96 0.91 -3.75 19.90
C SER A 96 1.77 -3.75 18.63
N ALA A 97 1.61 -4.73 17.74
CA ALA A 97 2.28 -4.74 16.44
C ALA A 97 1.78 -3.58 15.54
N CYS A 98 0.47 -3.38 15.48
CA CYS A 98 -0.11 -2.25 14.76
C CYS A 98 0.35 -0.90 15.33
N ALA A 99 0.47 -0.75 16.65
CA ALA A 99 0.93 0.48 17.27
C ALA A 99 2.37 0.84 16.84
N ILE A 100 3.29 -0.12 16.76
CA ILE A 100 4.65 0.11 16.25
C ILE A 100 4.65 0.56 14.79
N ILE A 101 3.74 0.07 13.97
CA ILE A 101 3.64 0.45 12.55
C ILE A 101 2.97 1.83 12.39
N VAL A 102 1.89 2.06 13.12
CA VAL A 102 1.05 3.26 12.96
C VAL A 102 1.70 4.51 13.56
N LEU A 103 2.48 4.37 14.65
CA LEU A 103 3.05 5.52 15.34
C LEU A 103 3.99 6.37 14.45
N PRO A 104 5.00 5.82 13.74
CA PRO A 104 5.78 6.62 12.80
C PRO A 104 4.93 7.14 11.63
N MET A 105 3.93 6.39 11.18
CA MET A 105 3.02 6.80 10.11
C MET A 105 2.26 8.08 10.48
N ILE A 106 1.78 8.20 11.73
CA ILE A 106 1.11 9.42 12.24
C ILE A 106 2.05 10.62 12.17
N PHE A 107 3.31 10.48 12.59
CA PHE A 107 4.28 11.57 12.53
C PHE A 107 4.61 11.98 11.09
N ILE A 108 4.75 11.01 10.17
CA ILE A 108 5.02 11.26 8.76
C ILE A 108 3.84 12.00 8.09
N VAL A 109 2.60 11.60 8.40
CA VAL A 109 1.40 12.31 7.93
C VAL A 109 1.36 13.73 8.50
N GLY A 110 1.74 13.91 9.76
CA GLY A 110 1.87 15.24 10.41
C GLY A 110 2.90 16.15 9.74
N GLN A 111 3.91 15.59 9.06
CA GLN A 111 4.88 16.30 8.22
C GLN A 111 4.35 16.67 6.82
N LYS A 112 3.11 16.32 6.49
CA LYS A 112 2.49 16.43 5.15
C LYS A 112 3.16 15.54 4.09
N GLU A 113 3.74 14.41 4.50
CA GLU A 113 4.46 13.45 3.64
C GLU A 113 3.64 12.16 3.50
N THR A 114 2.58 12.21 2.69
CA THR A 114 1.65 11.08 2.54
C THR A 114 2.27 9.89 1.81
N GLY A 115 3.21 10.13 0.88
CA GLY A 115 3.87 9.07 0.11
C GLY A 115 4.64 8.10 0.99
N SER A 116 5.54 8.63 1.82
CA SER A 116 6.33 7.82 2.75
C SER A 116 5.46 7.11 3.80
N ALA A 117 4.33 7.71 4.22
CA ALA A 117 3.39 7.06 5.13
C ALA A 117 2.71 5.83 4.51
N LEU A 118 2.36 5.87 3.23
CA LEU A 118 1.72 4.75 2.53
C LEU A 118 2.61 3.50 2.46
N VAL A 119 3.94 3.66 2.46
CA VAL A 119 4.88 2.51 2.48
C VAL A 119 4.67 1.63 3.71
N TYR A 120 4.20 2.18 4.83
CA TYR A 120 3.94 1.40 6.05
C TYR A 120 2.81 0.38 5.89
N PHE A 121 1.93 0.53 4.91
CA PHE A 121 0.97 -0.53 4.56
C PHE A 121 1.64 -1.81 4.07
N ALA A 122 2.88 -1.73 3.57
CA ALA A 122 3.65 -2.92 3.21
C ALA A 122 3.83 -3.89 4.40
N PHE A 123 3.92 -3.38 5.63
CA PHE A 123 4.06 -4.23 6.82
C PHE A 123 2.87 -5.18 7.04
N PHE A 124 1.68 -4.87 6.50
CA PHE A 124 0.54 -5.79 6.57
C PHE A 124 0.78 -7.09 5.80
N LEU A 125 1.60 -7.07 4.72
CA LEU A 125 2.00 -8.30 4.01
C LEU A 125 2.85 -9.19 4.92
N MET A 126 3.78 -8.60 5.67
CA MET A 126 4.58 -9.31 6.68
C MET A 126 3.70 -9.87 7.81
N LEU A 127 2.76 -9.06 8.34
CA LEU A 127 1.83 -9.53 9.38
C LEU A 127 0.97 -10.70 8.88
N TYR A 128 0.51 -10.66 7.63
CA TYR A 128 -0.22 -11.77 7.02
C TYR A 128 0.63 -13.04 6.95
N ARG A 129 1.89 -12.93 6.52
CA ARG A 129 2.81 -14.06 6.46
C ARG A 129 3.08 -14.67 7.84
N GLU A 130 3.13 -13.87 8.89
CA GLU A 130 3.38 -14.29 10.26
C GLU A 130 2.13 -14.73 11.04
N GLY A 131 0.97 -14.87 10.36
CA GLY A 131 -0.23 -15.48 10.92
C GLY A 131 -1.39 -14.53 11.23
N MET A 132 -1.36 -13.29 10.73
CA MET A 132 -2.54 -12.44 10.75
C MET A 132 -3.66 -13.08 9.93
N SER A 133 -4.89 -13.00 10.41
CA SER A 133 -6.04 -13.53 9.69
C SER A 133 -6.15 -12.90 8.29
N GLY A 134 -6.35 -13.75 7.27
CA GLY A 134 -6.56 -13.30 5.90
C GLY A 134 -7.77 -12.40 5.71
N SER A 135 -8.72 -12.40 6.66
CA SER A 135 -9.88 -11.50 6.63
C SER A 135 -9.50 -10.02 6.69
N PHE A 136 -8.42 -9.64 7.40
CA PHE A 136 -7.95 -8.25 7.40
C PHE A 136 -7.42 -7.82 6.04
N LEU A 137 -6.62 -8.68 5.38
CA LEU A 137 -6.11 -8.40 4.05
C LEU A 137 -7.25 -8.34 3.03
N PHE A 138 -8.19 -9.30 3.10
CA PHE A 138 -9.38 -9.32 2.27
C PHE A 138 -10.22 -8.05 2.44
N THR A 139 -10.44 -7.60 3.68
CA THR A 139 -11.18 -6.36 3.96
C THR A 139 -10.48 -5.14 3.34
N GLY A 140 -9.16 -5.03 3.49
CA GLY A 140 -8.39 -3.94 2.88
C GLY A 140 -8.49 -3.91 1.35
N VAL A 141 -8.35 -5.08 0.70
CA VAL A 141 -8.51 -5.20 -0.76
C VAL A 141 -9.94 -4.89 -1.20
N ALA A 142 -10.94 -5.38 -0.48
CA ALA A 142 -12.35 -5.09 -0.75
C ALA A 142 -12.65 -3.58 -0.67
N MET A 143 -12.13 -2.89 0.35
CA MET A 143 -12.29 -1.43 0.49
C MET A 143 -11.66 -0.66 -0.68
N ILE A 144 -10.48 -1.07 -1.16
CA ILE A 144 -9.84 -0.47 -2.35
C ILE A 144 -10.72 -0.67 -3.58
N ILE A 145 -11.25 -1.88 -3.77
CA ILE A 145 -12.16 -2.18 -4.89
C ILE A 145 -13.45 -1.34 -4.82
N TYR A 146 -14.05 -1.22 -3.62
CA TYR A 146 -15.25 -0.39 -3.42
C TYR A 146 -14.98 1.08 -3.73
N PHE A 147 -13.83 1.60 -3.30
CA PHE A 147 -13.42 2.97 -3.59
C PHE A 147 -13.28 3.21 -5.09
N ILE A 148 -12.52 2.34 -5.78
CA ILE A 148 -12.27 2.48 -7.23
C ILE A 148 -13.58 2.40 -8.02
N ILE A 149 -14.37 1.34 -7.81
CA ILE A 149 -15.60 1.11 -8.57
C ILE A 149 -16.66 2.15 -8.22
N GLY A 150 -16.81 2.47 -6.94
CA GLY A 150 -17.80 3.44 -6.47
C GLY A 150 -17.60 4.82 -7.08
N ILE A 151 -16.37 5.29 -7.17
CA ILE A 151 -16.07 6.63 -7.71
C ILE A 151 -15.99 6.60 -9.23
N ARG A 152 -15.31 5.61 -9.83
CA ARG A 152 -15.14 5.51 -11.29
C ARG A 152 -16.46 5.46 -12.05
N TYR A 153 -17.46 4.78 -11.46
CA TYR A 153 -18.77 4.55 -12.06
C TYR A 153 -19.90 5.25 -11.29
N ALA A 154 -19.59 6.35 -10.60
CA ALA A 154 -20.59 7.13 -9.86
C ALA A 154 -21.60 7.83 -10.77
N GLU A 155 -21.14 8.40 -11.89
CA GLU A 155 -21.99 9.15 -12.83
C GLU A 155 -22.78 8.26 -13.82
N PRO A 156 -22.20 7.18 -14.42
CA PRO A 156 -22.95 6.34 -15.34
C PRO A 156 -24.17 5.69 -14.68
N THR A 157 -25.30 5.70 -15.38
CA THR A 157 -26.54 5.05 -14.95
C THR A 157 -26.73 3.69 -15.60
N ILE A 158 -27.52 2.82 -14.99
CA ILE A 158 -27.87 1.51 -15.53
C ILE A 158 -29.05 1.70 -16.51
N TRP A 159 -28.82 1.50 -17.81
CA TRP A 159 -29.81 1.72 -18.87
C TRP A 159 -30.50 3.10 -18.70
N ASP A 160 -31.86 3.14 -18.78
CA ASP A 160 -32.63 4.36 -18.57
C ASP A 160 -33.12 4.50 -17.11
N ILE A 161 -32.54 3.72 -16.17
CA ILE A 161 -32.90 3.72 -14.74
C ILE A 161 -32.05 4.77 -14.01
N PRO A 162 -32.63 5.61 -13.12
CA PRO A 162 -31.88 6.62 -12.36
C PRO A 162 -31.03 6.01 -11.23
N THR A 163 -30.25 4.96 -11.55
CA THR A 163 -29.42 4.22 -10.61
C THR A 163 -27.97 4.29 -11.02
N SER A 164 -27.11 4.81 -10.15
CA SER A 164 -25.66 4.83 -10.36
C SER A 164 -25.07 3.43 -10.45
N VAL A 165 -24.33 3.14 -11.52
CA VAL A 165 -23.63 1.86 -11.70
C VAL A 165 -22.65 1.61 -10.57
N GLY A 166 -21.95 2.65 -10.10
CA GLY A 166 -20.98 2.54 -9.01
C GLY A 166 -21.63 2.13 -7.70
N HIS A 167 -22.66 2.84 -7.26
CA HIS A 167 -23.36 2.55 -6.01
C HIS A 167 -24.00 1.17 -6.04
N PHE A 168 -24.68 0.83 -7.14
CA PHE A 168 -25.26 -0.49 -7.34
C PHE A 168 -24.22 -1.61 -7.25
N SER A 169 -23.13 -1.47 -7.98
CA SER A 169 -22.08 -2.51 -8.04
C SER A 169 -21.41 -2.72 -6.68
N VAL A 170 -21.11 -1.65 -5.94
CA VAL A 170 -20.48 -1.75 -4.62
C VAL A 170 -21.41 -2.44 -3.64
N LEU A 171 -22.69 -2.05 -3.55
CA LEU A 171 -23.66 -2.68 -2.63
C LEU A 171 -23.87 -4.15 -2.98
N LEU A 172 -23.93 -4.50 -4.27
CA LEU A 172 -23.99 -5.89 -4.71
C LEU A 172 -22.73 -6.67 -4.29
N MET A 173 -21.54 -6.09 -4.47
CA MET A 173 -20.29 -6.72 -4.02
C MET A 173 -20.25 -6.94 -2.51
N VAL A 174 -20.74 -6.00 -1.70
CA VAL A 174 -20.84 -6.17 -0.25
C VAL A 174 -21.71 -7.39 0.09
N GLN A 175 -22.83 -7.58 -0.58
CA GLN A 175 -23.74 -8.72 -0.36
C GLN A 175 -23.07 -10.04 -0.76
N VAL A 176 -22.41 -10.09 -1.93
CA VAL A 176 -21.68 -11.27 -2.43
C VAL A 176 -20.54 -11.63 -1.50
N PHE A 177 -19.70 -10.67 -1.13
CA PHE A 177 -18.57 -10.91 -0.24
C PHE A 177 -18.99 -11.34 1.14
N THR A 178 -20.06 -10.74 1.69
CA THR A 178 -20.62 -11.14 2.98
C THR A 178 -21.13 -12.59 2.93
N SER A 179 -21.85 -12.97 1.88
CA SER A 179 -22.32 -14.36 1.67
C SER A 179 -21.16 -15.34 1.55
N ALA A 180 -20.11 -14.97 0.80
CA ALA A 180 -18.91 -15.77 0.67
C ALA A 180 -18.16 -15.94 2.00
N LEU A 181 -18.05 -14.89 2.81
CA LEU A 181 -17.44 -14.95 4.14
C LEU A 181 -18.22 -15.86 5.09
N VAL A 182 -19.56 -15.83 5.06
CA VAL A 182 -20.38 -16.77 5.83
C VAL A 182 -20.09 -18.20 5.42
N TRP A 183 -20.02 -18.48 4.13
CA TRP A 183 -19.71 -19.81 3.62
C TRP A 183 -18.33 -20.29 4.08
N VAL A 184 -17.32 -19.46 3.93
CA VAL A 184 -15.91 -19.86 4.20
C VAL A 184 -15.61 -19.94 5.69
N TYR A 185 -16.03 -18.95 6.50
CA TYR A 185 -15.63 -18.85 7.90
C TYR A 185 -16.62 -19.51 8.86
N CYS A 186 -17.93 -19.41 8.60
CA CYS A 186 -18.94 -20.08 9.44
C CYS A 186 -19.20 -21.53 8.99
N LYS A 187 -18.73 -21.91 7.77
CA LYS A 187 -19.02 -23.23 7.14
C LYS A 187 -20.51 -23.53 7.05
N ASP A 188 -21.35 -22.51 7.10
CA ASP A 188 -22.81 -22.62 7.02
C ASP A 188 -23.26 -22.31 5.58
N SER A 189 -23.33 -23.39 4.80
CA SER A 189 -23.77 -23.31 3.40
C SER A 189 -25.24 -22.90 3.27
N ASN A 190 -26.09 -23.24 4.24
CA ASN A 190 -27.52 -22.94 4.15
C ASN A 190 -27.76 -21.43 4.36
N THR A 191 -27.22 -20.85 5.42
CA THR A 191 -27.29 -19.40 5.66
C THR A 191 -26.68 -18.59 4.52
N ALA A 192 -25.51 -19.01 4.01
CA ALA A 192 -24.86 -18.34 2.88
C ALA A 192 -25.72 -18.37 1.60
N LYS A 193 -26.30 -19.54 1.25
CA LYS A 193 -27.20 -19.68 0.09
C LYS A 193 -28.49 -18.89 0.26
N THR A 194 -29.03 -18.85 1.46
CA THR A 194 -30.23 -18.07 1.78
C THR A 194 -29.97 -16.58 1.57
N ILE A 195 -28.92 -16.02 2.17
CA ILE A 195 -28.54 -14.61 1.97
C ILE A 195 -28.32 -14.32 0.49
N PHE A 196 -27.48 -15.11 -0.17
CA PHE A 196 -27.14 -14.91 -1.58
C PHE A 196 -28.38 -15.01 -2.49
N GLY A 197 -29.22 -16.02 -2.29
CA GLY A 197 -30.43 -16.24 -3.09
C GLY A 197 -31.44 -15.10 -2.98
N TYR A 198 -31.71 -14.64 -1.76
CA TYR A 198 -32.61 -13.49 -1.56
C TYR A 198 -32.01 -12.19 -2.12
N CYS A 199 -30.74 -11.92 -1.87
CA CYS A 199 -30.09 -10.72 -2.40
C CYS A 199 -30.11 -10.70 -3.92
N VAL A 200 -29.71 -11.79 -4.58
CA VAL A 200 -29.68 -11.87 -6.06
C VAL A 200 -31.10 -11.88 -6.63
N GLY A 201 -32.02 -12.66 -6.05
CA GLY A 201 -33.40 -12.77 -6.57
C GLY A 201 -34.14 -11.42 -6.50
N ILE A 202 -34.06 -10.70 -5.39
CA ILE A 202 -34.72 -9.39 -5.24
C ILE A 202 -34.02 -8.34 -6.12
N THR A 203 -32.68 -8.41 -6.24
CA THR A 203 -31.91 -7.51 -7.14
C THR A 203 -32.34 -7.68 -8.59
N ILE A 204 -32.41 -8.92 -9.08
CA ILE A 204 -32.88 -9.18 -10.45
C ILE A 204 -34.33 -8.74 -10.63
N GLY A 205 -35.20 -9.08 -9.67
CA GLY A 205 -36.61 -8.65 -9.70
C GLY A 205 -36.77 -7.12 -9.71
N SER A 206 -35.97 -6.39 -8.91
CA SER A 206 -36.00 -4.92 -8.90
C SER A 206 -35.48 -4.31 -10.18
N LEU A 207 -34.44 -4.89 -10.80
CA LEU A 207 -33.91 -4.48 -12.11
C LEU A 207 -34.98 -4.65 -13.19
N LEU A 208 -35.60 -5.82 -13.29
CA LEU A 208 -36.66 -6.07 -14.26
C LEU A 208 -37.89 -5.16 -14.05
N PHE A 209 -38.27 -4.94 -12.80
CA PHE A 209 -39.38 -4.04 -12.46
C PHE A 209 -39.08 -2.59 -12.82
N ALA A 210 -37.85 -2.12 -12.55
CA ALA A 210 -37.43 -0.77 -12.86
C ALA A 210 -37.31 -0.51 -14.38
N GLU A 211 -36.92 -1.54 -15.14
CA GLU A 211 -36.79 -1.48 -16.60
C GLU A 211 -38.14 -1.50 -17.31
N TYR A 212 -39.07 -2.40 -16.89
CA TYR A 212 -40.29 -2.66 -17.66
C TYR A 212 -41.58 -2.01 -17.10
N VAL A 213 -41.57 -1.56 -15.84
CA VAL A 213 -42.80 -1.08 -15.18
C VAL A 213 -42.68 0.39 -14.79
N ILE A 214 -41.78 0.74 -13.88
CA ILE A 214 -41.60 2.11 -13.38
C ILE A 214 -40.12 2.31 -13.07
N PRO A 215 -39.46 3.28 -13.71
CA PRO A 215 -38.07 3.59 -13.39
C PRO A 215 -37.96 4.20 -11.98
N PHE A 216 -37.17 3.58 -11.11
CA PHE A 216 -36.86 4.08 -9.78
C PHE A 216 -35.42 3.76 -9.42
N ASP A 217 -34.85 4.47 -8.41
CA ASP A 217 -33.48 4.22 -7.99
C ASP A 217 -33.36 2.93 -7.16
N ILE A 218 -32.72 1.91 -7.76
CA ILE A 218 -32.52 0.58 -7.16
C ILE A 218 -31.56 0.62 -5.97
N VAL A 219 -30.75 1.68 -5.83
CA VAL A 219 -29.83 1.82 -4.66
C VAL A 219 -30.61 1.70 -3.35
N TRP A 220 -31.84 2.23 -3.28
CA TRP A 220 -32.67 2.10 -2.08
C TRP A 220 -33.04 0.65 -1.77
N VAL A 221 -33.36 -0.16 -2.79
CA VAL A 221 -33.61 -1.60 -2.61
C VAL A 221 -32.36 -2.30 -2.12
N GLN A 222 -31.19 -1.98 -2.69
CA GLN A 222 -29.91 -2.56 -2.28
C GLN A 222 -29.57 -2.20 -0.82
N LEU A 223 -29.86 -0.97 -0.38
CA LEU A 223 -29.65 -0.57 1.01
C LEU A 223 -30.58 -1.32 1.97
N ILE A 224 -31.87 -1.50 1.59
CA ILE A 224 -32.83 -2.29 2.37
C ILE A 224 -32.35 -3.75 2.47
N LEU A 225 -31.89 -4.33 1.36
CA LEU A 225 -31.32 -5.68 1.35
C LEU A 225 -30.06 -5.80 2.24
N CYS A 226 -29.18 -4.84 2.19
CA CYS A 226 -28.02 -4.78 3.08
C CYS A 226 -28.44 -4.68 4.55
N ALA A 227 -29.45 -3.85 4.87
CA ALA A 227 -29.97 -3.75 6.23
C ALA A 227 -30.64 -5.06 6.70
N ALA A 228 -31.42 -5.71 5.83
CA ALA A 228 -32.03 -7.02 6.11
C ALA A 228 -30.96 -8.11 6.32
N MET A 229 -29.91 -8.13 5.49
CA MET A 229 -28.76 -9.04 5.62
C MET A 229 -28.04 -8.84 6.95
N VAL A 230 -27.76 -7.60 7.35
CA VAL A 230 -27.14 -7.26 8.64
C VAL A 230 -28.07 -7.68 9.80
N GLY A 231 -29.37 -7.43 9.70
CA GLY A 231 -30.36 -7.87 10.69
C GLY A 231 -30.43 -9.40 10.82
N TYR A 232 -30.38 -10.11 9.71
CA TYR A 232 -30.35 -11.58 9.70
C TYR A 232 -29.03 -12.12 10.30
N LEU A 233 -27.90 -11.52 10.00
CA LEU A 233 -26.62 -11.88 10.62
C LEU A 233 -26.65 -11.61 12.13
N LEU A 234 -27.25 -10.50 12.59
CA LEU A 234 -27.44 -10.22 14.01
C LEU A 234 -28.30 -11.28 14.69
N TYR A 235 -29.38 -11.72 14.05
CA TYR A 235 -30.19 -12.83 14.51
C TYR A 235 -29.37 -14.11 14.69
N CYS A 236 -28.54 -14.46 13.66
CA CYS A 236 -27.62 -15.61 13.74
C CYS A 236 -26.60 -15.48 14.87
N VAL A 237 -26.10 -14.28 15.15
CA VAL A 237 -25.18 -14.01 16.28
C VAL A 237 -25.86 -14.33 17.61
N LEU A 238 -27.09 -13.91 17.77
CA LEU A 238 -27.87 -14.09 19.04
C LEU A 238 -28.29 -15.54 19.26
N GLU A 239 -28.72 -16.22 18.20
CA GLU A 239 -29.22 -17.60 18.27
C GLU A 239 -28.10 -18.63 18.36
N GLN A 240 -27.15 -18.57 17.43
CA GLN A 240 -26.08 -19.57 17.31
C GLN A 240 -24.87 -19.27 18.20
N ARG A 241 -24.74 -18.04 18.69
CA ARG A 241 -23.62 -17.56 19.54
C ARG A 241 -22.24 -17.79 18.92
N ILE A 242 -22.15 -17.85 17.59
CA ILE A 242 -20.90 -18.04 16.84
C ILE A 242 -20.26 -16.66 16.60
N ARG A 243 -19.06 -16.44 17.15
CA ARG A 243 -18.33 -15.16 17.05
C ARG A 243 -18.04 -14.72 15.61
N GLN A 244 -17.90 -15.66 14.68
CA GLN A 244 -17.61 -15.35 13.28
C GLN A 244 -18.73 -14.52 12.63
N TYR A 245 -20.01 -14.80 12.92
CA TYR A 245 -21.13 -14.01 12.41
C TYR A 245 -21.05 -12.54 12.84
N PHE A 246 -20.60 -12.28 14.06
CA PHE A 246 -20.41 -10.91 14.55
C PHE A 246 -19.34 -10.16 13.72
N PHE A 247 -18.20 -10.80 13.44
CA PHE A 247 -17.16 -10.17 12.64
C PHE A 247 -17.59 -9.97 11.17
N ILE A 248 -18.36 -10.89 10.60
CA ILE A 248 -18.89 -10.76 9.24
C ILE A 248 -19.95 -9.64 9.18
N MET A 249 -20.79 -9.52 10.19
CA MET A 249 -21.73 -8.41 10.34
C MET A 249 -20.98 -7.06 10.42
N LEU A 250 -19.90 -7.02 11.21
CA LEU A 250 -19.05 -5.83 11.32
C LEU A 250 -18.35 -5.50 9.98
N PHE A 251 -17.93 -6.51 9.22
CA PHE A 251 -17.40 -6.34 7.86
C PHE A 251 -18.45 -5.71 6.94
N ALA A 252 -19.68 -6.22 6.94
CA ALA A 252 -20.76 -5.68 6.09
C ALA A 252 -21.08 -4.22 6.44
N LEU A 253 -21.29 -3.92 7.73
CA LEU A 253 -21.51 -2.55 8.21
C LEU A 253 -20.33 -1.63 7.90
N GLY A 254 -19.11 -2.09 8.18
CA GLY A 254 -17.89 -1.34 7.91
C GLY A 254 -17.69 -1.05 6.43
N SER A 255 -18.03 -2.00 5.55
CA SER A 255 -17.96 -1.83 4.09
C SER A 255 -18.91 -0.75 3.59
N ILE A 256 -20.16 -0.77 4.05
CA ILE A 256 -21.17 0.23 3.68
C ILE A 256 -20.76 1.61 4.21
N THR A 257 -20.39 1.68 5.49
CA THR A 257 -19.95 2.94 6.12
C THR A 257 -18.72 3.50 5.43
N PHE A 258 -17.72 2.66 5.12
CA PHE A 258 -16.53 3.06 4.39
C PHE A 258 -16.87 3.64 3.02
N PHE A 259 -17.71 2.96 2.25
CA PHE A 259 -18.10 3.41 0.91
C PHE A 259 -18.70 4.81 0.92
N TYR A 260 -19.73 5.03 1.76
CA TYR A 260 -20.37 6.35 1.85
C TYR A 260 -19.48 7.42 2.49
N SER A 261 -18.64 7.04 3.48
CA SER A 261 -17.68 7.98 4.06
C SER A 261 -16.56 8.35 3.08
N ALA A 262 -16.11 7.42 2.24
CA ALA A 262 -15.08 7.66 1.24
C ALA A 262 -15.55 8.67 0.17
N ASP A 263 -16.78 8.51 -0.32
CA ASP A 263 -17.41 9.47 -1.23
C ASP A 263 -17.54 10.87 -0.60
N TYR A 264 -18.00 10.92 0.66
CA TYR A 264 -18.09 12.18 1.40
C TYR A 264 -16.72 12.84 1.60
N VAL A 265 -15.70 12.06 1.99
CA VAL A 265 -14.34 12.56 2.20
C VAL A 265 -13.74 13.09 0.89
N LEU A 266 -13.90 12.36 -0.21
CA LEU A 266 -13.41 12.80 -1.52
C LEU A 266 -14.02 14.13 -1.93
N ASN A 267 -15.34 14.29 -1.75
CA ASN A 267 -16.07 15.44 -2.26
C ASN A 267 -16.03 16.66 -1.34
N HIS A 268 -15.90 16.50 -0.01
CA HIS A 268 -16.07 17.58 0.97
C HIS A 268 -14.86 17.82 1.87
N VAL A 269 -13.98 16.84 2.07
CA VAL A 269 -12.86 16.93 3.03
C VAL A 269 -11.51 17.09 2.32
N MET A 270 -11.32 16.40 1.19
CA MET A 270 -10.04 16.43 0.48
C MET A 270 -9.78 17.79 -0.17
N GLN A 271 -8.52 18.18 -0.18
CA GLN A 271 -8.08 19.42 -0.85
C GLN A 271 -8.21 19.26 -2.38
N PRO A 272 -8.54 20.34 -3.12
CA PRO A 272 -8.78 20.28 -4.57
C PRO A 272 -7.68 19.56 -5.35
N HIS A 273 -6.40 19.83 -5.03
CA HIS A 273 -5.28 19.20 -5.72
C HIS A 273 -5.15 17.67 -5.45
N GLN A 274 -5.62 17.18 -4.32
CA GLN A 274 -5.64 15.75 -4.01
C GLN A 274 -6.79 15.04 -4.75
N ARG A 275 -7.95 15.71 -4.81
CA ARG A 275 -9.13 15.22 -5.54
C ARG A 275 -8.83 15.10 -7.02
N VAL A 276 -8.21 16.12 -7.64
CA VAL A 276 -7.83 16.09 -9.05
C VAL A 276 -6.91 14.92 -9.36
N ARG A 277 -5.92 14.61 -8.50
CA ARG A 277 -5.04 13.44 -8.69
C ARG A 277 -5.79 12.11 -8.71
N ILE A 278 -6.80 11.96 -7.85
CA ILE A 278 -7.63 10.75 -7.81
C ILE A 278 -8.53 10.69 -9.04
N ASN A 279 -9.16 11.81 -9.43
CA ASN A 279 -10.02 11.87 -10.60
C ASN A 279 -9.25 11.56 -11.89
N VAL A 280 -8.05 12.10 -12.04
CA VAL A 280 -7.16 11.81 -13.18
C VAL A 280 -6.77 10.32 -13.20
N LEU A 281 -6.39 9.74 -12.05
CA LEU A 281 -6.09 8.30 -11.96
C LEU A 281 -7.28 7.44 -12.38
N LEU A 282 -8.48 7.80 -11.95
CA LEU A 282 -9.69 7.06 -12.27
C LEU A 282 -10.22 7.38 -13.69
N GLY A 283 -9.55 8.28 -14.42
CA GLY A 283 -9.95 8.68 -15.78
C GLY A 283 -11.26 9.44 -15.83
N LEU A 284 -11.64 10.12 -14.74
CA LEU A 284 -12.82 10.99 -14.66
C LEU A 284 -12.53 12.41 -15.15
N GLU A 285 -11.27 12.80 -15.07
CA GLU A 285 -10.81 14.15 -15.43
C GLU A 285 -9.53 14.04 -16.26
N GLN A 286 -9.42 14.84 -17.33
CA GLN A 286 -8.21 14.92 -18.16
C GLN A 286 -7.49 16.22 -17.83
N ASP A 287 -6.66 16.19 -16.79
CA ASP A 287 -5.79 17.33 -16.45
C ASP A 287 -4.39 17.12 -17.06
N LEU A 288 -4.30 17.35 -18.37
CA LEU A 288 -3.04 17.19 -19.12
C LEU A 288 -2.02 18.30 -18.85
N ALA A 289 -2.37 19.35 -18.13
CA ALA A 289 -1.49 20.48 -17.82
C ALA A 289 -1.09 20.53 -16.33
N GLY A 290 -1.81 19.81 -15.46
CA GLY A 290 -1.62 19.82 -14.01
C GLY A 290 -1.23 18.44 -13.44
N ALA A 291 -2.11 17.86 -12.63
CA ALA A 291 -1.81 16.63 -11.88
C ALA A 291 -1.56 15.40 -12.76
N GLY A 292 -2.17 15.34 -13.95
CA GLY A 292 -1.99 14.25 -14.92
C GLY A 292 -0.79 14.45 -15.85
N TYR A 293 -0.21 15.65 -15.90
CA TYR A 293 0.89 15.96 -16.81
C TYR A 293 2.08 14.99 -16.68
N ASN A 294 2.51 14.73 -15.45
CA ASN A 294 3.67 13.87 -15.19
C ASN A 294 3.45 12.44 -15.71
N VAL A 295 2.26 11.89 -15.48
CA VAL A 295 1.90 10.53 -15.93
C VAL A 295 1.81 10.51 -17.45
N HIS A 296 1.10 11.45 -18.05
CA HIS A 296 0.96 11.52 -19.51
C HIS A 296 2.31 11.66 -20.21
N GLN A 297 3.20 12.53 -19.71
CA GLN A 297 4.55 12.67 -20.27
C GLN A 297 5.39 11.41 -20.06
N SER A 298 5.23 10.70 -18.94
CA SER A 298 5.93 9.45 -18.71
C SER A 298 5.45 8.33 -19.66
N GLU A 299 4.15 8.25 -19.92
CA GLU A 299 3.58 7.31 -20.90
C GLU A 299 4.09 7.59 -22.33
N ILE A 300 4.15 8.88 -22.73
CA ILE A 300 4.73 9.30 -24.02
C ILE A 300 6.20 8.90 -24.08
N ALA A 301 6.99 9.15 -23.03
CA ALA A 301 8.39 8.79 -22.98
C ALA A 301 8.60 7.28 -23.16
N ILE A 302 7.89 6.44 -22.37
CA ILE A 302 7.96 4.98 -22.47
C ILE A 302 7.52 4.51 -23.86
N GLY A 303 6.38 4.99 -24.35
CA GLY A 303 5.84 4.62 -25.67
C GLY A 303 6.80 4.97 -26.81
N SER A 304 7.55 6.07 -26.66
CA SER A 304 8.53 6.51 -27.66
C SER A 304 9.79 5.64 -27.73
N GLY A 305 10.07 4.83 -26.67
CA GLY A 305 11.21 3.93 -26.64
C GLY A 305 11.02 2.65 -27.47
N GLY A 306 9.78 2.23 -27.74
CA GLY A 306 9.52 1.03 -28.51
C GLY A 306 10.12 -0.25 -27.89
N LEU A 307 10.58 -1.18 -28.71
CA LEU A 307 11.16 -2.45 -28.23
C LEU A 307 12.61 -2.30 -27.74
N GLU A 308 13.45 -1.61 -28.49
CA GLU A 308 14.91 -1.55 -28.27
C GLU A 308 15.38 -0.26 -27.59
N GLY A 309 14.49 0.74 -27.44
CA GLY A 309 14.84 2.04 -26.90
C GLY A 309 15.51 2.97 -27.91
N LYS A 310 15.75 4.22 -27.49
CA LYS A 310 16.47 5.24 -28.26
C LYS A 310 18.00 5.17 -28.06
N GLY A 311 18.45 4.34 -27.14
CA GLY A 311 19.84 4.21 -26.71
C GLY A 311 20.16 5.11 -25.50
N PHE A 312 21.19 4.70 -24.77
CA PHE A 312 21.63 5.35 -23.53
C PHE A 312 21.93 6.83 -23.75
N LEU A 313 21.36 7.69 -22.92
CA LEU A 313 21.43 9.16 -23.00
C LEU A 313 20.88 9.76 -24.32
N ASN A 314 20.08 9.02 -25.08
CA ASN A 314 19.48 9.49 -26.32
C ASN A 314 17.97 9.73 -26.24
N GLY A 315 17.38 9.62 -25.04
CA GLY A 315 15.98 9.95 -24.79
C GLY A 315 15.67 11.41 -25.13
N THR A 316 14.65 11.66 -25.94
CA THR A 316 14.26 13.02 -26.31
C THR A 316 13.42 13.69 -25.24
N GLN A 317 12.44 12.96 -24.67
CA GLN A 317 11.57 13.47 -23.60
C GLN A 317 12.35 13.72 -22.32
N THR A 318 13.25 12.78 -21.98
CA THR A 318 14.07 12.84 -20.77
C THR A 318 15.15 13.90 -20.86
N LYS A 319 15.85 14.07 -22.01
CA LYS A 319 16.83 15.15 -22.20
C LYS A 319 16.24 16.55 -22.12
N LEU A 320 15.07 16.74 -22.69
CA LEU A 320 14.38 18.02 -22.69
C LEU A 320 13.62 18.28 -21.37
N LYS A 321 13.68 17.34 -20.42
CA LYS A 321 13.04 17.43 -19.10
C LYS A 321 11.54 17.68 -19.17
N PHE A 322 10.85 17.10 -20.15
CA PHE A 322 9.41 17.17 -20.26
C PHE A 322 8.70 16.39 -19.15
N VAL A 323 9.35 15.36 -18.58
CA VAL A 323 8.85 14.65 -17.40
C VAL A 323 9.41 15.30 -16.14
N PRO A 324 8.61 16.02 -15.34
CA PRO A 324 9.06 16.54 -14.05
C PRO A 324 9.47 15.40 -13.11
N GLU A 325 10.51 15.63 -12.26
CA GLU A 325 11.01 14.64 -11.29
C GLU A 325 11.43 13.29 -11.92
N GLN A 326 11.86 13.31 -13.18
CA GLN A 326 12.30 12.10 -13.89
C GLN A 326 13.48 11.40 -13.22
N ASP A 327 14.38 12.16 -12.55
CA ASP A 327 15.57 11.60 -11.90
C ASP A 327 15.23 10.91 -10.57
N THR A 328 14.09 11.22 -9.98
CA THR A 328 13.64 10.74 -8.65
C THR A 328 12.48 9.77 -8.78
N ASP A 329 11.28 10.28 -8.87
CA ASP A 329 10.05 9.48 -8.75
C ASP A 329 9.66 8.79 -10.06
N PHE A 330 10.03 9.39 -11.21
CA PHE A 330 9.70 8.88 -12.55
C PHE A 330 10.91 8.25 -13.28
N ILE A 331 11.95 7.82 -12.56
CA ILE A 331 13.17 7.28 -13.17
C ILE A 331 12.91 6.10 -14.14
N PHE A 332 11.88 5.30 -13.87
CA PHE A 332 11.54 4.17 -14.72
C PHE A 332 11.10 4.59 -16.14
N CYS A 333 10.54 5.81 -16.31
CA CYS A 333 10.24 6.30 -17.66
C CYS A 333 11.48 6.56 -18.50
N THR A 334 12.60 6.98 -17.86
CA THR A 334 13.90 7.13 -18.53
C THR A 334 14.41 5.78 -19.04
N VAL A 335 14.30 4.74 -18.21
CA VAL A 335 14.62 3.36 -18.62
C VAL A 335 13.77 2.94 -19.81
N GLY A 336 12.46 3.23 -19.77
CA GLY A 336 11.53 2.91 -20.85
C GLY A 336 11.82 3.64 -22.15
N GLU A 337 12.25 4.91 -22.10
CA GLU A 337 12.60 5.68 -23.29
C GLU A 337 13.94 5.28 -23.88
N GLU A 338 14.96 5.10 -23.02
CA GLU A 338 16.35 4.87 -23.48
C GLU A 338 16.62 3.41 -23.85
N GLU A 339 16.11 2.46 -23.05
CA GLU A 339 16.37 1.03 -23.21
C GLU A 339 15.15 0.24 -23.73
N GLY A 340 14.03 0.91 -23.94
CA GLY A 340 12.81 0.34 -24.49
C GLY A 340 12.16 -0.73 -23.61
N PHE A 341 11.31 -1.55 -24.25
CA PHE A 341 10.63 -2.66 -23.60
C PHE A 341 11.60 -3.70 -23.04
N VAL A 342 12.64 -4.04 -23.79
CA VAL A 342 13.62 -5.07 -23.38
C VAL A 342 14.37 -4.63 -22.13
N GLY A 343 14.83 -3.38 -22.06
CA GLY A 343 15.52 -2.83 -20.88
C GLY A 343 14.58 -2.73 -19.67
N SER A 344 13.34 -2.23 -19.88
CA SER A 344 12.33 -2.17 -18.85
C SER A 344 11.98 -3.55 -18.27
N ALA A 345 11.77 -4.54 -19.12
CA ALA A 345 11.55 -5.93 -18.72
C ALA A 345 12.75 -6.48 -17.96
N GLY A 346 13.97 -6.20 -18.42
CA GLY A 346 15.21 -6.59 -17.75
C GLY A 346 15.29 -6.04 -16.32
N VAL A 347 14.99 -4.75 -16.11
CA VAL A 347 14.95 -4.13 -14.78
C VAL A 347 13.90 -4.78 -13.89
N LEU A 348 12.70 -5.03 -14.40
CA LEU A 348 11.64 -5.71 -13.64
C LEU A 348 12.03 -7.15 -13.27
N LEU A 349 12.68 -7.89 -14.17
CA LEU A 349 13.19 -9.23 -13.88
C LEU A 349 14.30 -9.21 -12.82
N LEU A 350 15.16 -8.21 -12.80
CA LEU A 350 16.15 -8.03 -11.72
C LEU A 350 15.49 -7.77 -10.37
N PHE A 351 14.45 -6.93 -10.32
CA PHE A 351 13.69 -6.74 -9.10
C PHE A 351 12.96 -8.01 -8.67
N LEU A 352 12.36 -8.74 -9.61
CA LEU A 352 11.74 -10.04 -9.34
C LEU A 352 12.77 -11.02 -8.74
N ALA A 353 13.95 -11.12 -9.33
CA ALA A 353 15.03 -11.96 -8.82
C ALA A 353 15.46 -11.55 -7.41
N LEU A 354 15.59 -10.23 -7.14
CA LEU A 354 15.88 -9.72 -5.81
C LEU A 354 14.78 -10.12 -4.80
N ILE A 355 13.51 -9.92 -5.14
CA ILE A 355 12.37 -10.27 -4.29
C ILE A 355 12.35 -11.77 -3.99
N LEU A 356 12.51 -12.63 -5.01
CA LEU A 356 12.57 -14.09 -4.85
C LEU A 356 13.76 -14.49 -3.97
N ARG A 357 14.91 -13.82 -4.13
CA ARG A 357 16.09 -14.04 -3.28
C ARG A 357 15.84 -13.64 -1.83
N LEU A 358 15.18 -12.51 -1.59
CA LEU A 358 14.81 -12.06 -0.25
C LEU A 358 13.84 -13.06 0.43
N ILE A 359 12.86 -13.59 -0.31
CA ILE A 359 11.97 -14.66 0.20
C ILE A 359 12.80 -15.87 0.63
N HIS A 360 13.68 -16.37 -0.26
CA HIS A 360 14.50 -17.53 0.03
C HIS A 360 15.40 -17.31 1.27
N VAL A 361 16.00 -16.13 1.40
CA VAL A 361 16.84 -15.78 2.54
C VAL A 361 16.01 -15.64 3.83
N ALA A 362 14.79 -15.10 3.77
CA ALA A 362 13.90 -14.97 4.91
C ALA A 362 13.40 -16.33 5.41
N GLU A 363 13.02 -17.24 4.50
CA GLU A 363 12.54 -18.58 4.86
C GLU A 363 13.61 -19.45 5.53
N ARG A 364 14.88 -19.30 5.15
CA ARG A 364 15.97 -20.08 5.74
C ARG A 364 16.43 -19.60 7.13
N GLN A 365 15.85 -18.48 7.66
CA GLN A 365 16.22 -17.94 8.96
C GLN A 365 15.77 -18.86 10.10
N PRO A 366 16.66 -19.34 10.99
CA PRO A 366 16.29 -20.20 12.09
C PRO A 366 15.58 -19.45 13.22
N TYR A 367 15.86 -18.15 13.36
CA TYR A 367 15.30 -17.31 14.41
C TYR A 367 14.19 -16.41 13.88
N LYS A 368 13.12 -16.29 14.66
CA LYS A 368 11.94 -15.49 14.30
C LYS A 368 12.29 -14.02 14.03
N PHE A 369 13.24 -13.44 14.76
CA PHE A 369 13.71 -12.07 14.54
C PHE A 369 14.20 -11.86 13.11
N GLY A 370 15.14 -12.69 12.62
CA GLY A 370 15.68 -12.58 11.28
C GLY A 370 14.65 -12.82 10.18
N ARG A 371 13.74 -13.80 10.41
CA ARG A 371 12.66 -14.10 9.46
C ARG A 371 11.70 -12.92 9.32
N VAL A 372 11.20 -12.38 10.43
CA VAL A 372 10.27 -11.24 10.43
C VAL A 372 10.92 -10.01 9.80
N TYR A 373 12.20 -9.73 10.15
CA TYR A 373 12.93 -8.61 9.56
C TYR A 373 13.08 -8.77 8.04
N GLY A 374 13.42 -9.98 7.57
CA GLY A 374 13.51 -10.29 6.15
C GLY A 374 12.18 -10.06 5.41
N TYR A 375 11.05 -10.44 6.00
CA TYR A 375 9.75 -10.18 5.42
C TYR A 375 9.36 -8.69 5.47
N CYS A 376 9.80 -7.93 6.46
CA CYS A 376 9.64 -6.47 6.47
C CYS A 376 10.40 -5.84 5.30
N VAL A 377 11.67 -6.20 5.11
CA VAL A 377 12.48 -5.72 3.98
C VAL A 377 11.83 -6.08 2.65
N LEU A 378 11.47 -7.35 2.46
CA LEU A 378 10.78 -7.83 1.28
C LEU A 378 9.52 -7.01 0.96
N SER A 379 8.66 -6.82 1.97
CA SER A 379 7.39 -6.11 1.80
C SER A 379 7.60 -4.65 1.41
N ILE A 380 8.58 -3.97 2.01
CA ILE A 380 8.93 -2.59 1.68
C ILE A 380 9.44 -2.50 0.23
N PHE A 381 10.38 -3.38 -0.18
CA PHE A 381 10.90 -3.39 -1.54
C PHE A 381 9.79 -3.67 -2.57
N LEU A 382 8.96 -4.68 -2.33
CA LEU A 382 7.83 -5.02 -3.19
C LEU A 382 6.89 -3.83 -3.36
N PHE A 383 6.55 -3.15 -2.26
CA PHE A 383 5.65 -2.00 -2.28
C PHE A 383 6.24 -0.83 -3.07
N HIS A 384 7.53 -0.52 -2.86
CA HIS A 384 8.21 0.55 -3.60
C HIS A 384 8.24 0.26 -5.10
N VAL A 385 8.61 -0.96 -5.50
CA VAL A 385 8.64 -1.35 -6.93
C VAL A 385 7.25 -1.28 -7.54
N PHE A 386 6.24 -1.88 -6.87
CA PHE A 386 4.87 -1.91 -7.36
C PHE A 386 4.29 -0.50 -7.54
N VAL A 387 4.44 0.36 -6.53
CA VAL A 387 3.84 1.70 -6.57
C VAL A 387 4.61 2.61 -7.52
N ASN A 388 5.96 2.57 -7.54
CA ASN A 388 6.75 3.43 -8.44
C ASN A 388 6.51 3.07 -9.91
N VAL A 389 6.60 1.80 -10.27
CA VAL A 389 6.34 1.36 -11.66
C VAL A 389 4.88 1.60 -12.04
N GLY A 390 3.95 1.28 -11.11
CA GLY A 390 2.52 1.53 -11.33
C GLY A 390 2.19 3.01 -11.55
N MET A 391 2.86 3.92 -10.82
CA MET A 391 2.70 5.37 -10.98
C MET A 391 3.17 5.86 -12.35
N VAL A 392 4.30 5.38 -12.81
CA VAL A 392 4.88 5.74 -14.12
C VAL A 392 4.01 5.23 -15.28
N LEU A 393 3.32 4.08 -15.08
CA LEU A 393 2.39 3.48 -16.04
C LEU A 393 0.93 3.94 -15.87
N GLY A 394 0.65 4.93 -15.02
CA GLY A 394 -0.71 5.40 -14.77
C GLY A 394 -1.64 4.42 -14.04
N LEU A 395 -1.10 3.34 -13.45
CA LEU A 395 -1.89 2.33 -12.72
C LEU A 395 -2.12 2.67 -11.25
N THR A 396 -1.28 3.53 -10.68
CA THR A 396 -1.38 4.00 -9.29
C THR A 396 -1.26 5.53 -9.24
N PRO A 397 -1.83 6.19 -8.20
CA PRO A 397 -1.74 7.65 -8.11
C PRO A 397 -0.30 8.12 -7.95
N VAL A 398 -0.02 9.36 -8.39
CA VAL A 398 1.29 9.98 -8.22
C VAL A 398 1.52 10.33 -6.76
N ILE A 399 2.34 9.54 -6.08
CA ILE A 399 2.56 9.61 -4.64
C ILE A 399 3.96 10.13 -4.30
N GLY A 400 4.92 10.02 -5.24
CA GLY A 400 6.31 10.44 -5.01
C GLY A 400 7.11 9.43 -4.18
N ILE A 401 7.11 8.16 -4.58
CA ILE A 401 7.84 7.08 -3.92
C ILE A 401 9.03 6.65 -4.80
N PRO A 402 10.27 6.66 -4.29
CA PRO A 402 11.44 6.32 -5.08
C PRO A 402 11.52 4.83 -5.42
N LEU A 403 12.09 4.51 -6.60
CA LEU A 403 12.44 3.15 -6.99
C LEU A 403 13.73 2.72 -6.28
N PRO A 404 13.76 1.59 -5.55
CA PRO A 404 14.92 1.17 -4.77
C PRO A 404 16.20 1.09 -5.62
N PHE A 405 17.28 1.73 -5.15
CA PHE A 405 18.61 1.80 -5.78
C PHE A 405 18.68 2.47 -7.17
N PHE A 406 17.58 2.77 -7.81
CA PHE A 406 17.52 3.44 -9.12
C PHE A 406 17.33 4.95 -8.98
N SER A 407 16.36 5.37 -8.16
CA SER A 407 16.02 6.79 -8.01
C SER A 407 17.17 7.60 -7.45
N TYR A 408 17.33 8.82 -7.97
CA TYR A 408 18.26 9.79 -7.40
C TYR A 408 17.79 10.21 -6.01
N GLY A 409 18.67 10.05 -5.01
CA GLY A 409 18.39 10.49 -3.64
C GLY A 409 19.34 9.84 -2.62
N GLY A 410 20.08 10.67 -1.87
CA GLY A 410 21.01 10.16 -0.85
C GLY A 410 20.29 9.45 0.30
N SER A 411 19.22 10.06 0.84
CA SER A 411 18.47 9.49 1.97
C SER A 411 17.77 8.19 1.63
N SER A 412 17.16 8.10 0.45
CA SER A 412 16.49 6.87 0.00
C SER A 412 17.51 5.76 -0.25
N LEU A 413 18.63 6.07 -0.91
CA LEU A 413 19.70 5.10 -1.16
C LEU A 413 20.26 4.55 0.15
N TRP A 414 20.54 5.40 1.14
CA TRP A 414 20.97 4.98 2.47
C TRP A 414 19.89 4.16 3.19
N GLY A 415 18.62 4.57 3.13
CA GLY A 415 17.51 3.84 3.73
C GLY A 415 17.39 2.41 3.20
N PHE A 416 17.46 2.22 1.87
CA PHE A 416 17.46 0.89 1.26
C PHE A 416 18.73 0.09 1.59
N THR A 417 19.87 0.77 1.70
CA THR A 417 21.13 0.15 2.14
C THR A 417 21.00 -0.38 3.57
N PHE A 418 20.48 0.42 4.50
CA PHE A 418 20.21 -0.05 5.87
C PHE A 418 19.30 -1.27 5.88
N LEU A 419 18.16 -1.20 5.18
CA LEU A 419 17.21 -2.32 5.10
C LEU A 419 17.88 -3.60 4.63
N LEU A 420 18.58 -3.55 3.50
CA LEU A 420 19.15 -4.72 2.86
C LEU A 420 20.39 -5.26 3.63
N PHE A 421 21.34 -4.40 3.98
CA PHE A 421 22.60 -4.83 4.57
C PHE A 421 22.46 -5.30 6.02
N ILE A 422 21.54 -4.73 6.81
CA ILE A 422 21.18 -5.29 8.12
C ILE A 422 20.62 -6.71 7.95
N PHE A 423 19.75 -6.94 6.96
CA PHE A 423 19.23 -8.27 6.69
C PHE A 423 20.34 -9.26 6.28
N LEU A 424 21.25 -8.84 5.40
CA LEU A 424 22.40 -9.67 5.02
C LEU A 424 23.31 -9.98 6.22
N ARG A 425 23.47 -9.03 7.14
CA ARG A 425 24.26 -9.27 8.37
C ARG A 425 23.59 -10.27 9.30
N ILE A 426 22.27 -10.15 9.48
CA ILE A 426 21.49 -11.12 10.27
C ILE A 426 21.58 -12.52 9.65
N ASP A 427 21.51 -12.61 8.31
CA ASP A 427 21.65 -13.88 7.60
C ASP A 427 23.05 -14.50 7.76
N ALA A 428 24.09 -13.69 7.69
CA ALA A 428 25.47 -14.16 7.93
C ALA A 428 25.66 -14.73 9.35
N GLY A 429 24.97 -14.17 10.36
CA GLY A 429 25.00 -14.62 11.74
C GLY A 429 24.14 -15.86 12.06
N ARG A 430 23.35 -16.36 11.10
CA ARG A 430 22.37 -17.42 11.34
C ARG A 430 22.92 -18.74 11.87
N ASN A 431 24.17 -19.09 11.49
CA ASN A 431 24.83 -20.34 11.87
C ASN A 431 25.60 -20.24 13.21
N LEU A 432 25.69 -19.03 13.77
CA LEU A 432 26.31 -18.85 15.07
C LEU A 432 25.34 -19.39 16.13
N VAL A 433 25.82 -20.35 16.94
CA VAL A 433 25.03 -20.86 18.07
C VAL A 433 24.79 -19.70 19.03
N ARG A 434 23.55 -19.30 19.18
CA ARG A 434 23.15 -18.32 20.19
C ARG A 434 23.05 -19.04 21.53
N THR A 435 24.17 -19.14 22.22
CA THR A 435 24.24 -19.60 23.63
C THR A 435 23.74 -18.48 24.54
#